data_a91df8797b2b9e3efa8c76c765b47bea
#
_entry.id   a91df8797b2b9e3efa8c76c765b47bea
#
_cell.length_a   1.000
_cell.length_b   1.000
_cell.length_c   1.000
_cell.angle_alpha   90.00
_cell.angle_beta   90.00
_cell.angle_gamma   90.00
#
_symmetry.space_group_name_H-M   'P 1'
#
loop_
_entity.id
_entity.type
_entity.pdbx_description
1 polymer ?
#
loop_
_entity_poly.entity_id
_entity_poly.type
_entity_poly.pdbx_seq_one_letter_code
_entity_poly.pdbx_strand_id
1 'polypeptide(L)'
;MVSRLQLTVEVTVKLLMLRTATGEVNLSEFLVETRLAGFDGIEGPIPANPAARKELRQQLQDNGLVLIAESTTGSDLTASDWWIPRPERTVPDHLEDLRLVAERAVEVGALFVNTMCGRDSWAWSEQVDFFGEALELEQQIGIPISFETHRSRSLFNPWITRDLLQIFPTMQITCDFSHWCVVCERLLDSEWPILELCAQRTLHVQCRVGYAQHAQVSDPRAPEFQEALLAHERWWDLIWQSQLQRGFSQVTMTPEFLHDGYMQLLPYTGAPVADVWEINCWMAQRQRQRFVQQYSAG
;
A
#
# COMPACT_ATOMS: atom_id res chain seq x y z
N MET A 1 -12.40 33.76 -14.61
CA MET A 1 -11.00 33.65 -15.03
C MET A 1 -10.16 33.32 -13.78
N VAL A 2 -9.98 32.06 -13.48
CA VAL A 2 -9.07 31.61 -12.39
C VAL A 2 -7.69 31.52 -13.01
N SER A 3 -6.76 32.34 -12.51
CA SER A 3 -5.35 32.37 -12.89
C SER A 3 -4.78 30.96 -12.75
N ARG A 4 -4.30 30.36 -13.85
CA ARG A 4 -3.46 29.18 -13.82
C ARG A 4 -2.18 29.59 -13.09
N LEU A 5 -2.03 29.17 -11.83
CA LEU A 5 -0.72 29.13 -11.18
C LEU A 5 0.14 28.18 -12.00
N GLN A 6 1.15 28.71 -12.68
CA GLN A 6 2.23 27.91 -13.26
C GLN A 6 2.94 27.21 -12.10
N LEU A 7 2.62 25.93 -11.90
CA LEU A 7 3.43 25.05 -11.09
C LEU A 7 4.76 24.86 -11.83
N THR A 8 5.80 25.52 -11.35
CA THR A 8 7.18 25.39 -11.87
C THR A 8 7.90 24.14 -11.34
N VAL A 9 7.19 23.28 -10.59
CA VAL A 9 7.72 22.04 -10.04
C VAL A 9 7.17 20.88 -10.87
N GLU A 10 8.08 20.14 -11.49
CA GLU A 10 7.75 18.90 -12.19
C GLU A 10 7.22 17.87 -11.16
N VAL A 11 5.97 17.46 -11.34
CA VAL A 11 5.34 16.43 -10.48
C VAL A 11 5.56 15.05 -11.09
N THR A 12 5.92 14.11 -10.24
CA THR A 12 6.26 12.75 -10.67
C THR A 12 5.49 11.68 -9.89
N VAL A 13 5.24 10.54 -10.54
CA VAL A 13 4.78 9.33 -9.86
C VAL A 13 5.93 8.32 -9.80
N LYS A 14 6.19 7.79 -8.60
CA LYS A 14 7.09 6.65 -8.40
C LYS A 14 6.26 5.37 -8.30
N LEU A 15 6.57 4.42 -9.15
CA LEU A 15 6.01 3.08 -9.15
C LEU A 15 6.98 2.14 -8.45
N LEU A 16 6.46 1.39 -7.47
CA LEU A 16 7.25 0.45 -6.69
C LEU A 16 6.81 -0.98 -7.00
N MET A 17 7.75 -1.90 -7.03
CA MET A 17 7.46 -3.32 -7.12
C MET A 17 7.32 -3.90 -5.72
N LEU A 18 6.23 -4.61 -5.46
CA LEU A 18 6.04 -5.31 -4.20
C LEU A 18 7.00 -6.49 -4.09
N ARG A 19 7.68 -6.58 -2.95
CA ARG A 19 8.50 -7.70 -2.55
C ARG A 19 7.83 -8.44 -1.40
N THR A 20 7.30 -9.61 -1.66
CA THR A 20 6.73 -10.45 -0.59
C THR A 20 7.81 -11.06 0.29
N ALA A 21 7.46 -11.34 1.56
CA ALA A 21 8.36 -12.00 2.49
C ALA A 21 8.57 -13.50 2.15
N THR A 22 7.67 -14.08 1.36
CA THR A 22 7.64 -15.49 0.98
C THR A 22 8.22 -15.68 -0.42
N GLY A 23 9.46 -16.09 -0.49
CA GLY A 23 10.11 -16.50 -1.74
C GLY A 23 11.62 -16.46 -1.59
N GLU A 24 12.31 -17.54 -2.01
CA GLU A 24 13.76 -17.63 -2.13
C GLU A 24 14.28 -16.78 -3.33
N VAL A 25 13.78 -15.55 -3.49
CA VAL A 25 14.29 -14.68 -4.54
C VAL A 25 15.59 -14.07 -4.05
N ASN A 26 16.65 -14.27 -4.81
CA ASN A 26 17.92 -13.57 -4.59
C ASN A 26 17.65 -12.05 -4.64
N LEU A 27 17.86 -11.37 -3.52
CA LEU A 27 17.58 -9.92 -3.41
C LEU A 27 18.26 -9.12 -4.53
N SER A 28 19.53 -9.43 -4.82
CA SER A 28 20.28 -8.70 -5.85
C SER A 28 19.68 -8.86 -7.24
N GLU A 29 19.26 -10.07 -7.60
CA GLU A 29 18.60 -10.35 -8.88
C GLU A 29 17.25 -9.64 -8.95
N PHE A 30 16.43 -9.74 -7.90
CA PHE A 30 15.13 -9.06 -7.82
C PHE A 30 15.25 -7.55 -8.00
N LEU A 31 16.24 -6.88 -7.36
CA LEU A 31 16.42 -5.44 -7.48
C LEU A 31 16.86 -5.04 -8.89
N VAL A 32 17.72 -5.84 -9.54
CA VAL A 32 18.13 -5.60 -10.93
C VAL A 32 16.94 -5.76 -11.87
N GLU A 33 16.15 -6.82 -11.73
CA GLU A 33 14.95 -7.06 -12.54
C GLU A 33 13.91 -5.95 -12.35
N THR A 34 13.67 -5.55 -11.09
CA THR A 34 12.77 -4.43 -10.74
C THR A 34 13.19 -3.14 -11.46
N ARG A 35 14.47 -2.80 -11.42
CA ARG A 35 14.99 -1.62 -12.11
C ARG A 35 14.85 -1.75 -13.64
N LEU A 36 15.16 -2.91 -14.22
CA LEU A 36 15.04 -3.15 -15.65
C LEU A 36 13.59 -3.12 -16.14
N ALA A 37 12.64 -3.52 -15.30
CA ALA A 37 11.21 -3.40 -15.54
C ALA A 37 10.68 -1.95 -15.44
N GLY A 38 11.54 -0.98 -15.04
CA GLY A 38 11.21 0.44 -15.02
C GLY A 38 10.55 0.92 -13.74
N PHE A 39 10.66 0.17 -12.65
CA PHE A 39 10.22 0.62 -11.33
C PHE A 39 11.22 1.58 -10.70
N ASP A 40 10.74 2.46 -9.83
CA ASP A 40 11.53 3.46 -9.12
C ASP A 40 12.00 2.96 -7.74
N GLY A 41 11.47 1.85 -7.27
CA GLY A 41 11.78 1.29 -5.95
C GLY A 41 11.06 -0.02 -5.69
N ILE A 42 11.13 -0.43 -4.44
CA ILE A 42 10.40 -1.58 -3.91
C ILE A 42 9.57 -1.18 -2.69
N GLU A 43 8.47 -1.88 -2.48
CA GLU A 43 7.76 -1.96 -1.20
C GLU A 43 7.97 -3.37 -0.64
N GLY A 44 8.33 -3.48 0.63
CA GLY A 44 8.56 -4.81 1.19
C GLY A 44 9.17 -4.81 2.59
N PRO A 45 9.31 -6.01 3.17
CA PRO A 45 9.75 -6.19 4.55
C PRO A 45 11.22 -5.82 4.74
N ILE A 46 11.52 -5.33 5.94
CA ILE A 46 12.88 -4.99 6.36
C ILE A 46 13.48 -6.14 7.17
N PRO A 47 14.70 -6.60 6.84
CA PRO A 47 15.36 -7.68 7.59
C PRO A 47 15.55 -7.35 9.07
N ALA A 48 15.30 -8.33 9.95
CA ALA A 48 15.57 -8.19 11.38
C ALA A 48 17.07 -8.12 11.70
N ASN A 49 17.91 -8.76 10.87
CA ASN A 49 19.36 -8.79 11.05
C ASN A 49 20.01 -7.46 10.62
N PRO A 50 20.83 -6.80 11.47
CA PRO A 50 21.47 -5.53 11.13
C PRO A 50 22.41 -5.59 9.92
N ALA A 51 23.14 -6.69 9.73
CA ALA A 51 24.03 -6.85 8.57
C ALA A 51 23.23 -6.93 7.27
N ALA A 52 22.10 -7.68 7.27
CA ALA A 52 21.20 -7.76 6.12
C ALA A 52 20.51 -6.41 5.81
N ARG A 53 20.21 -5.60 6.85
CA ARG A 53 19.70 -4.23 6.63
C ARG A 53 20.73 -3.34 5.94
N LYS A 54 21.99 -3.42 6.38
CA LYS A 54 23.08 -2.67 5.74
C LYS A 54 23.28 -3.09 4.28
N GLU A 55 23.21 -4.37 4.02
CA GLU A 55 23.26 -4.92 2.66
C GLU A 55 22.09 -4.44 1.80
N LEU A 56 20.84 -4.55 2.30
CA LEU A 56 19.65 -4.04 1.61
C LEU A 56 19.81 -2.55 1.25
N ARG A 57 20.23 -1.73 2.21
CA ARG A 57 20.46 -0.30 1.97
C ARG A 57 21.48 -0.06 0.86
N GLN A 58 22.61 -0.77 0.89
CA GLN A 58 23.66 -0.64 -0.13
C GLN A 58 23.16 -1.06 -1.51
N GLN A 59 22.48 -2.21 -1.60
CA GLN A 59 21.97 -2.71 -2.87
C GLN A 59 20.88 -1.78 -3.48
N LEU A 60 20.01 -1.17 -2.65
CA LEU A 60 19.05 -0.17 -3.09
C LEU A 60 19.76 1.06 -3.69
N GLN A 61 20.78 1.56 -3.00
CA GLN A 61 21.58 2.70 -3.47
C GLN A 61 22.30 2.39 -4.78
N ASP A 62 22.93 1.22 -4.90
CA ASP A 62 23.65 0.78 -6.10
C ASP A 62 22.73 0.64 -7.32
N ASN A 63 21.44 0.33 -7.11
CA ASN A 63 20.44 0.24 -8.16
C ASN A 63 19.64 1.54 -8.36
N GLY A 64 19.84 2.57 -7.54
CA GLY A 64 19.09 3.83 -7.61
C GLY A 64 17.61 3.67 -7.26
N LEU A 65 17.26 2.66 -6.43
CA LEU A 65 15.90 2.33 -6.03
C LEU A 65 15.59 2.90 -4.64
N VAL A 66 14.34 3.36 -4.45
CA VAL A 66 13.81 3.74 -3.14
C VAL A 66 13.11 2.56 -2.45
N LEU A 67 12.87 2.67 -1.15
CA LEU A 67 12.16 1.67 -0.35
C LEU A 67 10.97 2.28 0.38
N ILE A 68 9.81 1.63 0.30
CA ILE A 68 8.72 1.74 1.28
C ILE A 68 8.81 0.49 2.16
N ALA A 69 8.87 0.70 3.48
CA ALA A 69 8.92 -0.40 4.42
C ALA A 69 7.52 -0.97 4.61
N GLU A 70 7.28 -2.20 4.19
CA GLU A 70 6.03 -2.91 4.44
C GLU A 70 6.07 -3.63 5.78
N SER A 71 4.96 -3.59 6.52
CA SER A 71 4.84 -4.20 7.83
C SER A 71 3.44 -4.72 8.11
N THR A 72 3.36 -5.75 8.94
CA THR A 72 2.12 -6.14 9.61
C THR A 72 2.33 -6.13 11.11
N THR A 73 1.31 -5.75 11.88
CA THR A 73 1.36 -5.80 13.34
C THR A 73 0.52 -6.94 13.90
N GLY A 74 0.92 -7.50 15.03
CA GLY A 74 0.19 -8.56 15.73
C GLY A 74 0.15 -9.90 15.00
N SER A 75 1.00 -10.09 14.00
CA SER A 75 1.05 -11.28 13.16
C SER A 75 2.18 -12.22 13.59
N ASP A 76 2.14 -13.46 13.11
CA ASP A 76 3.28 -14.38 13.17
C ASP A 76 3.91 -14.47 11.78
N LEU A 77 5.01 -13.75 11.58
CA LEU A 77 5.71 -13.68 10.30
C LEU A 77 6.33 -15.01 9.85
N THR A 78 6.33 -16.04 10.70
CA THR A 78 6.84 -17.38 10.38
C THR A 78 5.74 -18.34 9.92
N ALA A 79 4.47 -17.95 10.08
CA ALA A 79 3.32 -18.76 9.69
C ALA A 79 2.95 -18.56 8.22
N SER A 80 2.28 -19.55 7.62
CA SER A 80 1.79 -19.49 6.24
C SER A 80 0.66 -18.46 6.04
N ASP A 81 0.03 -18.02 7.11
CA ASP A 81 -1.01 -16.99 7.19
C ASP A 81 -0.50 -15.73 7.92
N TRP A 82 0.75 -15.39 7.69
CA TRP A 82 1.50 -14.31 8.34
C TRP A 82 0.80 -12.93 8.29
N TRP A 83 -0.09 -12.73 7.34
CA TRP A 83 -0.87 -11.48 7.22
C TRP A 83 -2.07 -11.41 8.17
N ILE A 84 -2.45 -12.51 8.84
CA ILE A 84 -3.58 -12.55 9.79
C ILE A 84 -3.10 -12.21 11.20
N PRO A 85 -3.70 -11.18 11.86
CA PRO A 85 -3.34 -10.85 13.23
C PRO A 85 -3.79 -11.96 14.21
N ARG A 86 -2.90 -12.32 15.14
CA ARG A 86 -3.16 -13.34 16.14
C ARG A 86 -4.12 -12.83 17.22
N PRO A 87 -5.13 -13.63 17.63
CA PRO A 87 -6.17 -13.21 18.58
C PRO A 87 -5.63 -12.81 19.96
N GLU A 88 -4.54 -13.43 20.39
CA GLU A 88 -3.90 -13.21 21.69
C GLU A 88 -3.01 -11.96 21.73
N ARG A 89 -2.70 -11.36 20.59
CA ARG A 89 -1.87 -10.15 20.53
C ARG A 89 -2.67 -8.92 20.94
N THR A 90 -2.14 -8.19 21.89
CA THR A 90 -2.75 -6.98 22.48
C THR A 90 -2.35 -5.71 21.75
N VAL A 91 -2.98 -4.57 22.08
CA VAL A 91 -2.60 -3.25 21.55
C VAL A 91 -1.11 -2.95 21.78
N PRO A 92 -0.54 -3.13 23.01
CA PRO A 92 0.90 -2.96 23.22
C PRO A 92 1.79 -3.86 22.35
N ASP A 93 1.37 -5.09 22.06
CA ASP A 93 2.12 -5.99 21.18
C ASP A 93 2.17 -5.46 19.74
N HIS A 94 1.06 -4.93 19.24
CA HIS A 94 0.99 -4.31 17.91
C HIS A 94 1.84 -3.04 17.82
N LEU A 95 1.86 -2.23 18.89
CA LEU A 95 2.69 -1.02 18.97
C LEU A 95 4.18 -1.36 19.00
N GLU A 96 4.57 -2.41 19.71
CA GLU A 96 5.96 -2.87 19.73
C GLU A 96 6.42 -3.37 18.35
N ASP A 97 5.59 -4.13 17.63
CA ASP A 97 5.88 -4.56 16.27
C ASP A 97 6.10 -3.34 15.35
N LEU A 98 5.21 -2.33 15.45
CA LEU A 98 5.29 -1.11 14.68
C LEU A 98 6.57 -0.31 15.00
N ARG A 99 6.91 -0.17 16.30
CA ARG A 99 8.13 0.51 16.76
C ARG A 99 9.38 -0.13 16.16
N LEU A 100 9.48 -1.46 16.25
CA LEU A 100 10.62 -2.20 15.73
C LEU A 100 10.81 -2.03 14.23
N VAL A 101 9.72 -2.03 13.45
CA VAL A 101 9.81 -1.81 12.01
C VAL A 101 10.14 -0.37 11.68
N ALA A 102 9.53 0.60 12.36
CA ALA A 102 9.80 2.01 12.13
C ALA A 102 11.27 2.40 12.41
N GLU A 103 11.86 1.89 13.51
CA GLU A 103 13.28 2.07 13.81
C GLU A 103 14.18 1.47 12.71
N ARG A 104 13.88 0.27 12.24
CA ARG A 104 14.61 -0.38 11.14
C ARG A 104 14.44 0.36 9.82
N ALA A 105 13.26 0.95 9.57
CA ALA A 105 12.98 1.73 8.38
C ALA A 105 13.86 2.99 8.30
N VAL A 106 14.09 3.65 9.44
CA VAL A 106 15.07 4.75 9.55
C VAL A 106 16.48 4.29 9.21
N GLU A 107 16.91 3.13 9.74
CA GLU A 107 18.26 2.60 9.50
C GLU A 107 18.53 2.32 8.00
N VAL A 108 17.54 1.78 7.28
CA VAL A 108 17.69 1.48 5.84
C VAL A 108 17.44 2.69 4.95
N GLY A 109 16.89 3.77 5.48
CA GLY A 109 16.55 4.99 4.72
C GLY A 109 15.28 4.81 3.89
N ALA A 110 14.28 4.10 4.40
CA ALA A 110 12.96 4.00 3.78
C ALA A 110 12.27 5.37 3.72
N LEU A 111 11.40 5.56 2.71
CA LEU A 111 10.62 6.79 2.57
C LEU A 111 9.60 6.95 3.71
N PHE A 112 8.95 5.87 4.05
CA PHE A 112 7.97 5.75 5.15
C PHE A 112 7.69 4.27 5.43
N VAL A 113 6.90 4.00 6.46
CA VAL A 113 6.37 2.67 6.78
C VAL A 113 4.94 2.57 6.26
N ASN A 114 4.63 1.58 5.43
CA ASN A 114 3.27 1.13 5.16
C ASN A 114 2.94 -0.04 6.08
N THR A 115 1.82 0.00 6.80
CA THR A 115 1.49 -1.04 7.78
C THR A 115 0.04 -1.50 7.74
N MET A 116 -0.15 -2.80 7.62
CA MET A 116 -1.40 -3.48 7.95
C MET A 116 -1.48 -3.65 9.46
N CYS A 117 -2.32 -2.88 10.16
CA CYS A 117 -2.29 -2.80 11.61
C CYS A 117 -3.62 -3.07 12.28
N GLY A 118 -3.56 -3.42 13.57
CA GLY A 118 -4.71 -3.69 14.41
C GLY A 118 -5.53 -4.90 13.98
N ARG A 119 -6.76 -4.96 14.46
CA ARG A 119 -7.72 -6.03 14.15
C ARG A 119 -9.11 -5.46 13.94
N ASP A 120 -9.86 -6.03 13.01
CA ASP A 120 -11.26 -5.70 12.73
C ASP A 120 -12.19 -5.99 13.92
N SER A 121 -11.81 -6.95 14.77
CA SER A 121 -12.56 -7.40 15.95
C SER A 121 -12.24 -6.64 17.24
N TRP A 122 -11.33 -5.66 17.22
CA TRP A 122 -11.06 -4.84 18.39
C TRP A 122 -12.26 -3.97 18.78
N ALA A 123 -12.45 -3.79 20.09
CA ALA A 123 -13.40 -2.81 20.57
C ALA A 123 -13.00 -1.38 20.10
N TRP A 124 -13.99 -0.51 20.01
CA TRP A 124 -13.73 0.87 19.53
C TRP A 124 -12.65 1.60 20.36
N SER A 125 -12.63 1.40 21.68
CA SER A 125 -11.60 1.97 22.55
C SER A 125 -10.19 1.48 22.17
N GLU A 126 -10.04 0.18 21.90
CA GLU A 126 -8.75 -0.39 21.49
C GLU A 126 -8.27 0.17 20.13
N GLN A 127 -9.22 0.41 19.19
CA GLN A 127 -8.91 1.09 17.92
C GLN A 127 -8.36 2.51 18.19
N VAL A 128 -9.06 3.27 19.01
CA VAL A 128 -8.68 4.66 19.34
C VAL A 128 -7.35 4.70 20.10
N ASP A 129 -7.16 3.84 21.10
CA ASP A 129 -5.92 3.77 21.88
C ASP A 129 -4.73 3.45 20.96
N PHE A 130 -4.87 2.43 20.11
CA PHE A 130 -3.80 2.04 19.19
C PHE A 130 -3.38 3.18 18.24
N PHE A 131 -4.32 3.84 17.56
CA PHE A 131 -3.96 4.90 16.61
C PHE A 131 -3.43 6.15 17.33
N GLY A 132 -3.91 6.47 18.54
CA GLY A 132 -3.37 7.55 19.35
C GLY A 132 -1.89 7.33 19.67
N GLU A 133 -1.54 6.17 20.22
CA GLU A 133 -0.17 5.81 20.58
C GLU A 133 0.72 5.60 19.33
N ALA A 134 0.18 5.07 18.23
CA ALA A 134 0.93 4.91 16.99
C ALA A 134 1.34 6.25 16.35
N LEU A 135 0.50 7.29 16.45
CA LEU A 135 0.82 8.64 15.99
C LEU A 135 1.86 9.33 16.89
N GLU A 136 1.85 9.06 18.20
CA GLU A 136 2.90 9.51 19.10
C GLU A 136 4.24 8.83 18.76
N LEU A 137 4.21 7.53 18.46
CA LEU A 137 5.37 6.75 18.04
C LEU A 137 5.97 7.30 16.74
N GLU A 138 5.13 7.63 15.74
CA GLU A 138 5.54 8.27 14.49
C GLU A 138 6.34 9.56 14.74
N GLN A 139 5.83 10.42 15.64
CA GLN A 139 6.50 11.66 16.01
C GLN A 139 7.83 11.43 16.73
N GLN A 140 7.90 10.43 17.62
CA GLN A 140 9.10 10.12 18.39
C GLN A 140 10.21 9.56 17.52
N ILE A 141 9.89 8.69 16.58
CA ILE A 141 10.88 8.05 15.68
C ILE A 141 11.25 8.98 14.52
N GLY A 142 10.31 9.80 14.05
CA GLY A 142 10.54 10.79 12.99
C GLY A 142 10.54 10.20 11.58
N ILE A 143 9.85 9.06 11.36
CA ILE A 143 9.57 8.51 10.04
C ILE A 143 8.06 8.47 9.82
N PRO A 144 7.52 8.91 8.66
CA PRO A 144 6.09 8.84 8.40
C PRO A 144 5.57 7.40 8.44
N ILE A 145 4.37 7.22 9.01
CA ILE A 145 3.67 5.94 9.05
C ILE A 145 2.35 6.08 8.29
N SER A 146 2.13 5.17 7.34
CA SER A 146 0.92 5.09 6.55
C SER A 146 0.15 3.82 6.92
N PHE A 147 -1.10 3.97 7.36
CA PHE A 147 -1.93 2.85 7.80
C PHE A 147 -2.78 2.32 6.65
N GLU A 148 -2.61 1.06 6.32
CA GLU A 148 -3.23 0.47 5.15
C GLU A 148 -4.71 0.11 5.38
N THR A 149 -5.54 0.39 4.38
CA THR A 149 -6.92 -0.08 4.33
C THR A 149 -6.93 -1.56 3.93
N HIS A 150 -7.08 -2.45 4.92
CA HIS A 150 -6.96 -3.88 4.70
C HIS A 150 -8.03 -4.66 5.48
N ARG A 151 -8.68 -5.65 4.82
CA ARG A 151 -9.60 -6.59 5.48
C ARG A 151 -8.91 -7.32 6.64
N SER A 152 -9.66 -7.73 7.66
CA SER A 152 -9.16 -8.31 8.91
C SER A 152 -8.30 -7.39 9.80
N ARG A 153 -8.10 -6.14 9.41
CA ARG A 153 -7.33 -5.12 10.12
C ARG A 153 -8.23 -3.98 10.62
N SER A 154 -7.69 -3.04 11.36
CA SER A 154 -8.45 -1.90 11.90
C SER A 154 -9.19 -1.10 10.82
N LEU A 155 -8.55 -0.83 9.69
CA LEU A 155 -9.12 -0.06 8.59
C LEU A 155 -9.83 -0.95 7.54
N PHE A 156 -10.60 -1.96 7.98
CA PHE A 156 -11.17 -2.99 7.12
C PHE A 156 -12.39 -2.54 6.29
N ASN A 157 -13.01 -1.39 6.61
CA ASN A 157 -14.17 -0.88 5.89
C ASN A 157 -14.20 0.66 5.86
N PRO A 158 -14.99 1.26 4.96
CA PRO A 158 -15.06 2.71 4.81
C PRO A 158 -15.50 3.45 6.08
N TRP A 159 -16.47 2.92 6.80
CA TRP A 159 -17.14 3.64 7.91
C TRP A 159 -16.26 3.74 9.15
N ILE A 160 -15.62 2.66 9.57
CA ILE A 160 -14.64 2.67 10.67
C ILE A 160 -13.46 3.56 10.32
N THR A 161 -12.97 3.46 9.08
CA THR A 161 -11.86 4.32 8.61
C THR A 161 -12.23 5.79 8.65
N ARG A 162 -13.42 6.17 8.17
CA ARG A 162 -13.93 7.54 8.27
C ARG A 162 -13.91 8.04 9.71
N ASP A 163 -14.46 7.25 10.64
CA ASP A 163 -14.62 7.65 12.04
C ASP A 163 -13.24 7.83 12.72
N LEU A 164 -12.27 6.97 12.42
CA LEU A 164 -10.89 7.11 12.89
C LEU A 164 -10.19 8.34 12.28
N LEU A 165 -10.36 8.59 10.98
CA LEU A 165 -9.78 9.77 10.31
C LEU A 165 -10.36 11.09 10.82
N GLN A 166 -11.60 11.08 11.35
CA GLN A 166 -12.21 12.25 12.00
C GLN A 166 -11.63 12.50 13.40
N ILE A 167 -11.33 11.43 14.15
CA ILE A 167 -10.67 11.54 15.47
C ILE A 167 -9.21 11.96 15.34
N PHE A 168 -8.51 11.41 14.34
CA PHE A 168 -7.09 11.60 14.11
C PHE A 168 -6.83 12.36 12.79
N PRO A 169 -6.95 13.69 12.77
CA PRO A 169 -6.86 14.49 11.55
C PRO A 169 -5.46 14.51 10.92
N THR A 170 -4.43 14.09 11.63
CA THR A 170 -3.04 13.99 11.13
C THR A 170 -2.71 12.60 10.61
N MET A 171 -3.55 11.58 10.86
CA MET A 171 -3.34 10.21 10.44
C MET A 171 -3.25 10.12 8.91
N GLN A 172 -2.19 9.48 8.41
CA GLN A 172 -2.00 9.19 6.99
C GLN A 172 -2.31 7.73 6.70
N ILE A 173 -2.87 7.48 5.52
CA ILE A 173 -3.28 6.12 5.11
C ILE A 173 -2.69 5.71 3.77
N THR A 174 -2.50 4.42 3.62
CA THR A 174 -2.32 3.75 2.32
C THR A 174 -3.65 3.21 1.86
N CYS A 175 -4.09 3.63 0.68
CA CYS A 175 -5.35 3.17 0.12
C CYS A 175 -5.15 1.93 -0.74
N ASP A 176 -5.55 0.77 -0.21
CA ASP A 176 -5.93 -0.41 -0.98
C ASP A 176 -7.45 -0.60 -0.89
N PHE A 177 -8.16 -0.01 -1.81
CA PHE A 177 -9.63 -0.08 -1.83
C PHE A 177 -10.17 -1.43 -2.32
N SER A 178 -9.32 -2.29 -2.85
CA SER A 178 -9.71 -3.63 -3.30
C SER A 178 -10.25 -4.48 -2.14
N HIS A 179 -9.67 -4.31 -0.94
CA HIS A 179 -10.16 -4.95 0.28
C HIS A 179 -11.57 -4.50 0.66
N TRP A 180 -11.87 -3.23 0.50
CA TRP A 180 -13.22 -2.73 0.82
C TRP A 180 -14.26 -3.21 -0.19
N CYS A 181 -13.87 -3.40 -1.47
CA CYS A 181 -14.80 -3.95 -2.47
C CYS A 181 -15.35 -5.29 -2.04
N VAL A 182 -14.49 -6.21 -1.57
CA VAL A 182 -14.93 -7.54 -1.13
C VAL A 182 -15.64 -7.50 0.23
N VAL A 183 -15.21 -6.65 1.17
CA VAL A 183 -15.86 -6.51 2.48
C VAL A 183 -17.26 -5.90 2.33
N CYS A 184 -17.43 -4.94 1.43
CA CYS A 184 -18.72 -4.28 1.18
C CYS A 184 -19.57 -5.01 0.12
N GLU A 185 -19.04 -6.06 -0.52
CA GLU A 185 -19.68 -6.81 -1.61
C GLU A 185 -20.15 -5.92 -2.78
N ARG A 186 -19.41 -4.84 -3.08
CA ARG A 186 -19.69 -3.90 -4.17
C ARG A 186 -18.48 -3.04 -4.52
N LEU A 187 -18.53 -2.36 -5.67
CA LEU A 187 -17.69 -1.22 -5.96
C LEU A 187 -18.10 -0.02 -5.08
N LEU A 188 -17.18 0.89 -4.79
CA LEU A 188 -17.32 1.88 -3.71
C LEU A 188 -17.89 3.23 -4.16
N ASP A 189 -18.46 3.33 -5.34
CA ASP A 189 -18.99 4.62 -5.86
C ASP A 189 -20.11 5.20 -4.96
N SER A 190 -20.85 4.35 -4.22
CA SER A 190 -21.81 4.79 -3.20
C SER A 190 -21.18 5.45 -1.97
N GLU A 191 -19.89 5.24 -1.73
CA GLU A 191 -19.12 5.73 -0.58
C GLU A 191 -18.27 6.98 -0.94
N TRP A 192 -18.59 7.68 -2.03
CA TRP A 192 -17.80 8.77 -2.58
C TRP A 192 -17.34 9.81 -1.53
N PRO A 193 -18.19 10.31 -0.60
CA PRO A 193 -17.74 11.25 0.42
C PRO A 193 -16.66 10.70 1.35
N ILE A 194 -16.64 9.38 1.58
CA ILE A 194 -15.60 8.72 2.37
C ILE A 194 -14.31 8.59 1.56
N LEU A 195 -14.41 8.26 0.28
CA LEU A 195 -13.26 8.22 -0.62
C LEU A 195 -12.58 9.59 -0.74
N GLU A 196 -13.36 10.68 -0.77
CA GLU A 196 -12.82 12.05 -0.72
C GLU A 196 -12.06 12.35 0.58
N LEU A 197 -12.59 11.93 1.72
CA LEU A 197 -11.89 12.05 3.01
C LEU A 197 -10.60 11.23 3.02
N CYS A 198 -10.65 9.98 2.54
CA CYS A 198 -9.47 9.13 2.40
C CYS A 198 -8.42 9.78 1.49
N ALA A 199 -8.82 10.30 0.33
CA ALA A 199 -7.92 10.98 -0.59
C ALA A 199 -7.16 12.14 0.06
N GLN A 200 -7.83 12.91 0.95
CA GLN A 200 -7.20 13.99 1.72
C GLN A 200 -6.18 13.51 2.76
N ARG A 201 -6.15 12.23 3.07
CA ARG A 201 -5.26 11.60 4.07
C ARG A 201 -4.30 10.61 3.46
N THR A 202 -4.42 10.30 2.17
CA THR A 202 -3.59 9.30 1.51
C THR A 202 -2.16 9.78 1.35
N LEU A 203 -1.22 8.97 1.82
CA LEU A 203 0.20 9.08 1.55
C LEU A 203 0.60 8.19 0.37
N HIS A 204 0.07 6.98 0.31
CA HIS A 204 0.43 5.94 -0.65
C HIS A 204 -0.79 5.22 -1.22
N VAL A 205 -0.64 4.64 -2.40
CA VAL A 205 -1.66 3.81 -3.04
C VAL A 205 -1.10 2.43 -3.37
N GLN A 206 -1.76 1.41 -2.87
CA GLN A 206 -1.60 0.05 -3.41
C GLN A 206 -2.65 -0.15 -4.50
N CYS A 207 -2.17 -0.28 -5.75
CA CYS A 207 -3.07 -0.29 -6.91
C CYS A 207 -3.41 -1.72 -7.34
N ARG A 208 -4.08 -2.44 -6.46
CA ARG A 208 -4.76 -3.70 -6.74
C ARG A 208 -6.20 -3.44 -7.16
N VAL A 209 -6.71 -4.22 -8.09
CA VAL A 209 -8.11 -4.15 -8.53
C VAL A 209 -8.90 -5.28 -7.88
N GLY A 210 -9.85 -4.92 -7.05
CA GLY A 210 -10.80 -5.84 -6.43
C GLY A 210 -12.22 -5.66 -6.97
N TYR A 211 -13.10 -6.58 -6.60
CA TYR A 211 -14.52 -6.52 -6.93
C TYR A 211 -15.35 -7.17 -5.82
N ALA A 212 -16.67 -7.20 -5.98
CA ALA A 212 -17.59 -7.66 -4.92
C ALA A 212 -17.28 -9.05 -4.33
N GLN A 213 -16.65 -9.94 -5.09
CA GLN A 213 -16.43 -11.33 -4.68
C GLN A 213 -14.99 -11.62 -4.24
N HIS A 214 -14.02 -10.78 -4.62
CA HIS A 214 -12.63 -11.02 -4.29
C HIS A 214 -11.82 -9.71 -4.25
N ALA A 215 -10.80 -9.66 -3.39
CA ALA A 215 -9.93 -8.50 -3.27
C ALA A 215 -8.98 -8.33 -4.48
N GLN A 216 -8.81 -9.35 -5.30
CA GLN A 216 -7.98 -9.29 -6.49
C GLN A 216 -8.67 -9.94 -7.69
N VAL A 217 -8.84 -9.21 -8.79
CA VAL A 217 -9.24 -9.82 -10.06
C VAL A 217 -8.10 -10.69 -10.60
N SER A 218 -8.43 -11.74 -11.35
CA SER A 218 -7.40 -12.65 -11.91
C SER A 218 -6.46 -11.96 -12.90
N ASP A 219 -7.00 -11.06 -13.73
CA ASP A 219 -6.24 -10.24 -14.67
C ASP A 219 -7.03 -8.95 -14.95
N PRO A 220 -6.55 -7.77 -14.53
CA PRO A 220 -7.26 -6.49 -14.74
C PRO A 220 -7.34 -6.08 -16.23
N ARG A 221 -6.63 -6.76 -17.12
CA ARG A 221 -6.67 -6.55 -18.58
C ARG A 221 -7.88 -7.22 -19.21
N ALA A 222 -8.48 -8.20 -18.54
CA ALA A 222 -9.60 -8.97 -19.06
C ALA A 222 -10.89 -8.12 -19.14
N PRO A 223 -11.67 -8.22 -20.23
CA PRO A 223 -12.86 -7.39 -20.45
C PRO A 223 -13.89 -7.47 -19.33
N GLU A 224 -14.04 -8.63 -18.70
CA GLU A 224 -14.99 -8.85 -17.59
C GLU A 224 -14.65 -8.05 -16.32
N PHE A 225 -13.40 -7.61 -16.17
CA PHE A 225 -12.96 -6.79 -15.03
C PHE A 225 -12.79 -5.31 -15.38
N GLN A 226 -13.14 -4.90 -16.59
CA GLN A 226 -12.95 -3.52 -17.04
C GLN A 226 -13.70 -2.51 -16.16
N GLU A 227 -14.92 -2.82 -15.72
CA GLU A 227 -15.70 -1.96 -14.84
C GLU A 227 -14.98 -1.74 -13.51
N ALA A 228 -14.46 -2.82 -12.91
CA ALA A 228 -13.69 -2.75 -11.66
C ALA A 228 -12.40 -1.94 -11.83
N LEU A 229 -11.63 -2.19 -12.89
CA LEU A 229 -10.43 -1.42 -13.19
C LEU A 229 -10.72 0.07 -13.32
N LEU A 230 -11.72 0.45 -14.11
CA LEU A 230 -12.08 1.87 -14.31
C LEU A 230 -12.61 2.52 -13.03
N ALA A 231 -13.29 1.79 -12.15
CA ALA A 231 -13.72 2.29 -10.86
C ALA A 231 -12.51 2.62 -9.97
N HIS A 232 -11.56 1.70 -9.84
CA HIS A 232 -10.33 1.92 -9.07
C HIS A 232 -9.52 3.09 -9.65
N GLU A 233 -9.42 3.21 -10.96
CA GLU A 233 -8.72 4.31 -11.61
C GLU A 233 -9.35 5.68 -11.30
N ARG A 234 -10.68 5.77 -11.22
CA ARG A 234 -11.36 7.02 -10.78
C ARG A 234 -11.02 7.37 -9.31
N TRP A 235 -10.93 6.37 -8.44
CA TRP A 235 -10.56 6.59 -7.04
C TRP A 235 -9.10 6.97 -6.88
N TRP A 236 -8.19 6.39 -7.66
CA TRP A 236 -6.77 6.79 -7.68
C TRP A 236 -6.58 8.19 -8.26
N ASP A 237 -7.35 8.59 -9.27
CA ASP A 237 -7.34 9.96 -9.80
C ASP A 237 -7.74 10.98 -8.72
N LEU A 238 -8.75 10.67 -7.92
CA LEU A 238 -9.16 11.49 -6.78
C LEU A 238 -8.02 11.64 -5.76
N ILE A 239 -7.30 10.56 -5.46
CA ILE A 239 -6.14 10.59 -4.56
C ILE A 239 -5.02 11.45 -5.15
N TRP A 240 -4.62 11.25 -6.39
CA TRP A 240 -3.58 12.04 -7.05
C TRP A 240 -3.91 13.52 -7.05
N GLN A 241 -5.14 13.85 -7.41
CA GLN A 241 -5.62 15.25 -7.40
C GLN A 241 -5.49 15.86 -6.00
N SER A 242 -5.89 15.15 -4.97
CA SER A 242 -5.76 15.60 -3.58
C SER A 242 -4.31 15.75 -3.14
N GLN A 243 -3.43 14.79 -3.47
CA GLN A 243 -2.01 14.85 -3.13
C GLN A 243 -1.33 16.08 -3.77
N LEU A 244 -1.59 16.34 -5.05
CA LEU A 244 -1.05 17.50 -5.75
C LEU A 244 -1.58 18.83 -5.17
N GLN A 245 -2.86 18.90 -4.80
CA GLN A 245 -3.43 20.07 -4.11
C GLN A 245 -2.79 20.31 -2.74
N ARG A 246 -2.37 19.27 -2.04
CA ARG A 246 -1.62 19.34 -0.77
C ARG A 246 -0.13 19.68 -0.96
N GLY A 247 0.33 19.86 -2.19
CA GLY A 247 1.70 20.27 -2.50
C GLY A 247 2.69 19.11 -2.65
N PHE A 248 2.25 17.89 -2.84
CA PHE A 248 3.13 16.78 -3.16
C PHE A 248 3.77 17.00 -4.53
N SER A 249 5.10 17.05 -4.59
CA SER A 249 5.86 17.04 -5.84
C SER A 249 6.11 15.62 -6.37
N GLN A 250 5.94 14.63 -5.50
CA GLN A 250 6.12 13.22 -5.81
C GLN A 250 5.04 12.40 -5.11
N VAL A 251 4.36 11.55 -5.85
CA VAL A 251 3.42 10.57 -5.33
C VAL A 251 3.97 9.17 -5.51
N THR A 252 3.50 8.21 -4.71
CA THR A 252 3.95 6.82 -4.76
C THR A 252 2.77 5.88 -4.99
N MET A 253 3.01 4.80 -5.73
CA MET A 253 2.02 3.79 -6.05
C MET A 253 2.68 2.43 -6.23
N THR A 254 2.10 1.38 -5.65
CA THR A 254 2.58 0.00 -5.77
C THR A 254 1.50 -0.87 -6.42
N PRO A 255 1.74 -1.41 -7.63
CA PRO A 255 0.94 -2.54 -8.12
C PRO A 255 1.08 -3.72 -7.17
N GLU A 256 -0.06 -4.23 -6.71
CA GLU A 256 -0.07 -5.23 -5.63
C GLU A 256 -0.86 -6.48 -6.03
N PHE A 257 -0.56 -7.02 -7.19
CA PHE A 257 -1.07 -8.35 -7.54
C PHE A 257 -0.16 -9.42 -6.97
N LEU A 258 -0.74 -10.36 -6.22
CA LEU A 258 -0.03 -11.36 -5.43
C LEU A 258 -0.49 -12.78 -5.78
N HIS A 259 0.39 -13.75 -5.51
CA HIS A 259 0.03 -15.17 -5.50
C HIS A 259 -0.73 -15.55 -4.22
N ASP A 260 -0.14 -15.54 -3.12
CA ASP A 260 -0.50 -15.86 -1.72
C ASP A 260 -2.02 -15.92 -1.38
N GLY A 261 -2.78 -16.79 -2.08
CA GLY A 261 -4.23 -16.91 -1.94
C GLY A 261 -5.05 -15.83 -2.66
N TYR A 262 -4.42 -14.86 -3.32
CA TYR A 262 -5.08 -13.82 -4.11
C TYR A 262 -5.22 -14.22 -5.58
N MET A 263 -4.18 -14.81 -6.20
CA MET A 263 -4.28 -15.30 -7.58
C MET A 263 -5.16 -16.54 -7.64
N GLN A 264 -6.15 -16.51 -8.51
CA GLN A 264 -6.99 -17.67 -8.77
C GLN A 264 -6.18 -18.80 -9.43
N LEU A 265 -6.44 -20.02 -8.97
CA LEU A 265 -5.76 -21.20 -9.45
C LEU A 265 -6.71 -22.10 -10.24
N LEU A 266 -6.21 -22.71 -11.29
CA LEU A 266 -6.97 -23.71 -12.03
C LEU A 266 -7.21 -24.95 -11.16
N PRO A 267 -8.45 -25.46 -11.07
CA PRO A 267 -8.75 -26.67 -10.33
C PRO A 267 -7.85 -27.84 -10.77
N TYR A 268 -7.55 -28.73 -9.83
CA TYR A 268 -6.75 -29.95 -10.00
C TYR A 268 -5.26 -29.73 -10.28
N THR A 269 -4.88 -28.72 -11.06
CA THR A 269 -3.47 -28.46 -11.40
C THR A 269 -2.81 -27.51 -10.44
N GLY A 270 -3.58 -26.60 -9.81
CA GLY A 270 -3.04 -25.52 -9.00
C GLY A 270 -2.26 -24.47 -9.78
N ALA A 271 -2.31 -24.53 -11.13
CA ALA A 271 -1.65 -23.54 -11.96
C ALA A 271 -2.34 -22.17 -11.83
N PRO A 272 -1.59 -21.05 -11.69
CA PRO A 272 -2.18 -19.72 -11.68
C PRO A 272 -2.82 -19.40 -13.03
N VAL A 273 -3.93 -18.64 -13.02
CA VAL A 273 -4.66 -18.27 -14.24
C VAL A 273 -3.97 -17.14 -14.99
N ALA A 274 -3.09 -16.39 -14.34
CA ALA A 274 -2.29 -15.31 -14.95
C ALA A 274 -0.95 -15.12 -14.18
N ASP A 275 -0.01 -14.43 -14.81
CA ASP A 275 1.31 -14.12 -14.25
C ASP A 275 1.25 -12.78 -13.51
N VAL A 276 1.52 -12.79 -12.19
CA VAL A 276 1.45 -11.59 -11.35
C VAL A 276 2.56 -10.59 -11.66
N TRP A 277 3.75 -11.04 -12.10
CA TRP A 277 4.82 -10.14 -12.50
C TRP A 277 4.43 -9.34 -13.74
N GLU A 278 3.92 -10.02 -14.76
CA GLU A 278 3.43 -9.36 -15.97
C GLU A 278 2.29 -8.37 -15.68
N ILE A 279 1.36 -8.75 -14.80
CA ILE A 279 0.25 -7.87 -14.38
C ILE A 279 0.78 -6.63 -13.66
N ASN A 280 1.71 -6.79 -12.71
CA ASN A 280 2.29 -5.67 -11.96
C ASN A 280 3.08 -4.74 -12.89
N CYS A 281 3.86 -5.27 -13.81
CA CYS A 281 4.57 -4.47 -14.83
C CYS A 281 3.59 -3.69 -15.73
N TRP A 282 2.54 -4.35 -16.20
CA TRP A 282 1.51 -3.69 -17.01
C TRP A 282 0.78 -2.59 -16.23
N MET A 283 0.39 -2.87 -14.98
CA MET A 283 -0.29 -1.90 -14.13
C MET A 283 0.61 -0.69 -13.86
N ALA A 284 1.89 -0.91 -13.53
CA ALA A 284 2.85 0.18 -13.33
C ALA A 284 2.97 1.07 -14.59
N GLN A 285 3.14 0.46 -15.76
CA GLN A 285 3.23 1.19 -17.02
C GLN A 285 1.96 1.98 -17.31
N ARG A 286 0.78 1.37 -17.12
CA ARG A 286 -0.52 2.00 -17.33
C ARG A 286 -0.72 3.20 -16.41
N GLN A 287 -0.46 3.06 -15.11
CA GLN A 287 -0.65 4.14 -14.16
C GLN A 287 0.35 5.27 -14.38
N ARG A 288 1.60 4.99 -14.74
CA ARG A 288 2.57 6.00 -15.14
C ARG A 288 2.10 6.81 -16.35
N GLN A 289 1.60 6.13 -17.39
CA GLN A 289 1.07 6.80 -18.59
C GLN A 289 -0.12 7.70 -18.25
N ARG A 290 -1.07 7.22 -17.42
CA ARG A 290 -2.22 8.01 -16.99
C ARG A 290 -1.79 9.24 -16.20
N PHE A 291 -0.88 9.09 -15.26
CA PHE A 291 -0.37 10.21 -14.45
C PHE A 291 0.29 11.27 -15.33
N VAL A 292 1.18 10.87 -16.23
CA VAL A 292 1.86 11.78 -17.16
C VAL A 292 0.86 12.51 -18.07
N GLN A 293 -0.12 11.81 -18.62
CA GLN A 293 -1.16 12.41 -19.46
C GLN A 293 -2.01 13.45 -18.73
N GLN A 294 -2.30 13.22 -17.44
CA GLN A 294 -3.14 14.11 -16.66
C GLN A 294 -2.40 15.31 -16.06
N TYR A 295 -1.13 15.13 -15.65
CA TYR A 295 -0.42 16.08 -14.80
C TYR A 295 0.91 16.59 -15.33
N SER A 296 1.55 15.91 -16.31
CA SER A 296 2.83 16.36 -16.88
C SER A 296 2.69 17.08 -18.23
N ALA A 297 1.48 17.26 -18.75
CA ALA A 297 1.20 18.03 -19.95
C ALA A 297 0.92 19.50 -19.56
N GLY A 298 1.97 20.27 -19.36
CA GLY A 298 1.94 21.71 -19.11
C GLY A 298 3.06 22.43 -19.80
#